data_04fc78511e1236d74cfb0a019e10d904
#
_entry.id   04fc78511e1236d74cfb0a019e10d904
#
_cell.length_a   1.000
_cell.length_b   1.000
_cell.length_c   1.000
_cell.angle_alpha   90.00
_cell.angle_beta   90.00
_cell.angle_gamma   90.00
#
_symmetry.space_group_name_H-M   'P 1'
#
loop_
_entity.id
_entity.type
_entity.pdbx_description
1 polymer ?
#
loop_
_entity_poly.entity_id
_entity_poly.type
_entity_poly.pdbx_seq_one_letter_code
_entity_poly.pdbx_strand_id
1 'polypeptide(L)'
;MMYPYMTLSDETEIIHSQIIKKNGKDYIEVNFENPIENGFCSARCCLPDYKWLFNNGYSKDEIKYFTKFLKNHAHLLYEFAKVGSFENA
;
A
#
# COMPACT_ATOMS: atom_id res chain seq x y z
N MET A 1 3.31 -11.51 -3.76
CA MET A 1 3.72 -11.46 -2.35
C MET A 1 3.82 -10.03 -1.86
N MET A 2 3.36 -9.77 -0.66
CA MET A 2 3.40 -8.44 -0.05
C MET A 2 4.43 -8.39 1.08
N TYR A 3 5.05 -7.23 1.25
CA TYR A 3 6.09 -7.00 2.25
C TYR A 3 5.64 -5.96 3.25
N PRO A 4 5.95 -6.12 4.53
CA PRO A 4 5.58 -5.12 5.53
C PRO A 4 6.35 -3.82 5.31
N TYR A 5 5.65 -2.71 5.45
CA TYR A 5 6.27 -1.39 5.39
C TYR A 5 6.22 -0.70 6.76
N MET A 6 5.04 -0.60 7.34
CA MET A 6 4.87 0.16 8.58
C MET A 6 3.55 -0.26 9.25
N THR A 7 3.51 -0.18 10.57
CA THR A 7 2.27 -0.30 11.33
C THR A 7 1.99 1.03 11.99
N LEU A 8 0.81 1.58 11.75
CA LEU A 8 0.40 2.85 12.35
C LEU A 8 -0.05 2.64 13.80
N SER A 9 -0.17 3.76 14.54
CA SER A 9 -0.52 3.70 15.97
C SER A 9 -1.90 3.11 16.24
N ASP A 10 -2.81 3.16 15.26
CA ASP A 10 -4.13 2.56 15.36
C ASP A 10 -4.17 1.10 14.89
N GLU A 11 -3.01 0.47 14.76
CA GLU A 11 -2.82 -0.91 14.32
C GLU A 11 -3.07 -1.15 12.83
N THR A 12 -3.23 -0.09 12.03
CA THR A 12 -3.30 -0.25 10.58
C THR A 12 -1.95 -0.73 10.07
N GLU A 13 -1.93 -1.88 9.43
CA GLU A 13 -0.72 -2.43 8.80
C GLU A 13 -0.65 -1.98 7.35
N ILE A 14 0.52 -1.50 6.96
CA ILE A 14 0.77 -1.07 5.59
C ILE A 14 1.77 -2.03 4.99
N ILE A 15 1.35 -2.70 3.92
CA ILE A 15 2.18 -3.67 3.20
C ILE A 15 2.22 -3.28 1.72
N HIS A 16 3.28 -3.69 1.04
CA HIS A 16 3.46 -3.32 -0.37
C HIS A 16 3.93 -4.50 -1.20
N SER A 17 3.68 -4.41 -2.51
CA SER A 17 4.15 -5.41 -3.47
C SER A 17 5.60 -5.16 -3.89
N GLN A 18 6.14 -6.09 -4.66
CA GLN A 18 7.34 -5.85 -5.47
C GLN A 18 7.02 -4.85 -6.56
N ILE A 19 8.05 -4.38 -7.25
CA ILE A 19 7.85 -3.60 -8.48
C ILE A 19 7.11 -4.46 -9.49
N ILE A 20 6.04 -3.93 -10.04
CA ILE A 20 5.24 -4.57 -11.07
C ILE A 20 5.47 -3.79 -12.36
N LYS A 21 6.11 -4.43 -13.33
CA LYS A 21 6.34 -3.79 -14.63
C LYS A 21 5.16 -4.03 -15.54
N LYS A 22 4.62 -2.94 -16.08
CA LYS A 22 3.48 -3.00 -16.99
C LYS A 22 3.58 -1.86 -17.98
N ASN A 23 3.61 -2.19 -19.27
CA ASN A 23 3.71 -1.21 -20.35
C ASN A 23 4.89 -0.25 -20.19
N GLY A 24 6.02 -0.76 -19.70
CA GLY A 24 7.23 0.03 -19.52
C GLY A 24 7.24 0.92 -18.28
N LYS A 25 6.22 0.83 -17.45
CA LYS A 25 6.14 1.60 -16.20
C LYS A 25 6.29 0.70 -14.99
N ASP A 26 6.81 1.27 -13.92
CA ASP A 26 6.96 0.59 -12.63
C ASP A 26 5.79 0.96 -11.72
N TYR A 27 4.99 -0.06 -11.38
CA TYR A 27 3.87 0.10 -10.45
C TYR A 27 4.17 -0.63 -9.15
N ILE A 28 3.55 -0.18 -8.08
CA ILE A 28 3.47 -0.95 -6.84
C ILE A 28 2.05 -0.88 -6.31
N GLU A 29 1.66 -1.93 -5.61
CA GLU A 29 0.37 -1.98 -4.91
C GLU A 29 0.63 -1.87 -3.43
N VAL A 30 -0.14 -1.04 -2.74
CA VAL A 30 -0.01 -0.83 -1.30
C VAL A 30 -1.34 -1.15 -0.64
N ASN A 31 -1.29 -2.04 0.34
CA ASN A 31 -2.48 -2.41 1.11
C ASN A 31 -2.45 -1.75 2.48
N PHE A 32 -3.63 -1.32 2.91
CA PHE A 32 -3.89 -0.84 4.27
C PHE A 32 -4.85 -1.82 4.90
N GLU A 33 -4.45 -2.46 6.00
CA GLU A 33 -5.26 -3.47 6.66
C GLU A 33 -5.36 -3.18 8.16
N ASN A 34 -6.58 -3.20 8.68
CA ASN A 34 -6.80 -2.98 10.10
C ASN A 34 -7.78 -4.04 10.63
N PRO A 35 -7.37 -4.87 11.59
CA PRO A 35 -8.29 -5.83 12.20
C PRO A 35 -9.35 -5.08 13.01
N ILE A 36 -10.60 -5.49 12.83
CA ILE A 36 -11.72 -4.98 13.61
C ILE A 36 -12.46 -6.17 14.23
N GLU A 37 -13.39 -5.89 15.16
CA GLU A 37 -14.01 -6.91 15.97
C GLU A 37 -14.57 -8.10 15.17
N ASN A 38 -15.13 -7.88 14.02
CA ASN A 38 -15.72 -8.95 13.22
C ASN A 38 -15.13 -9.06 11.82
N GLY A 39 -13.84 -8.78 11.67
CA GLY A 39 -13.20 -8.91 10.38
C GLY A 39 -12.04 -7.93 10.18
N PHE A 40 -11.96 -7.37 8.99
CA PHE A 40 -10.88 -6.44 8.62
C PHE A 40 -11.44 -5.28 7.82
N CYS A 41 -10.87 -4.10 8.06
CA CYS A 41 -10.91 -3.06 7.05
C CYS A 41 -9.71 -3.28 6.14
N SER A 42 -9.91 -3.23 4.84
CA SER A 42 -8.79 -3.36 3.91
C SER A 42 -9.02 -2.50 2.67
N ALA A 43 -7.93 -1.94 2.16
CA ALA A 43 -7.96 -1.14 0.95
C ALA A 43 -6.64 -1.29 0.22
N ARG A 44 -6.66 -1.16 -1.10
CA ARG A 44 -5.47 -1.29 -1.93
C ARG A 44 -5.39 -0.13 -2.90
N CYS A 45 -4.22 0.50 -2.94
CA CYS A 45 -3.95 1.62 -3.85
C CYS A 45 -2.80 1.25 -4.77
N CYS A 46 -2.91 1.62 -6.03
CA CYS A 46 -1.87 1.39 -7.03
C CYS A 46 -1.10 2.69 -7.27
N LEU A 47 0.23 2.63 -7.14
CA LEU A 47 1.11 3.75 -7.43
C LEU A 47 1.77 3.55 -8.78
N PRO A 48 2.10 4.59 -9.54
CA PRO A 48 2.07 6.00 -9.18
C PRO A 48 0.74 6.71 -9.46
N ASP A 49 -0.27 5.98 -9.89
CA ASP A 49 -1.54 6.57 -10.31
C ASP A 49 -2.43 6.99 -9.13
N TYR A 50 -2.12 6.53 -7.93
CA TYR A 50 -2.96 6.73 -6.73
C TYR A 50 -4.37 6.25 -6.95
N LYS A 51 -4.50 5.13 -7.68
CA LYS A 51 -5.79 4.54 -7.98
C LYS A 51 -6.14 3.51 -6.92
N TRP A 52 -7.26 3.71 -6.25
CA TRP A 52 -7.76 2.76 -5.26
C TRP A 52 -8.46 1.61 -5.97
N LEU A 53 -7.91 0.41 -5.83
CA LEU A 53 -8.42 -0.78 -6.49
C LEU A 53 -9.62 -1.36 -5.76
N PHE A 54 -9.62 -1.25 -4.44
CA PHE A 54 -10.79 -1.62 -3.62
C PHE A 54 -10.69 -0.94 -2.26
N ASN A 55 -11.82 -0.88 -1.59
CA ASN A 55 -11.92 -0.37 -0.22
C ASN A 55 -13.05 -1.10 0.50
N ASN A 56 -12.70 -1.85 1.52
CA ASN A 56 -13.64 -2.57 2.36
C ASN A 56 -13.58 -2.00 3.77
N GLY A 57 -14.48 -1.08 4.08
CA GLY A 57 -14.68 -0.63 5.45
C GLY A 57 -14.09 0.70 5.85
N TYR A 58 -13.22 1.29 5.05
CA TYR A 58 -12.67 2.62 5.38
C TYR A 58 -13.60 3.73 4.90
N SER A 59 -13.67 4.81 5.69
CA SER A 59 -14.42 6.01 5.34
C SER A 59 -13.67 6.81 4.26
N LYS A 60 -14.39 7.79 3.67
CA LYS A 60 -13.78 8.70 2.71
C LYS A 60 -12.64 9.50 3.33
N ASP A 61 -12.79 9.91 4.58
CA ASP A 61 -11.75 10.67 5.28
C ASP A 61 -10.52 9.82 5.53
N GLU A 62 -10.71 8.54 5.86
CA GLU A 62 -9.60 7.63 6.04
C GLU A 62 -8.85 7.41 4.72
N ILE A 63 -9.57 7.25 3.62
CA ILE A 63 -8.96 7.10 2.31
C ILE A 63 -8.18 8.36 1.91
N LYS A 64 -8.71 9.55 2.22
CA LYS A 64 -7.99 10.81 1.99
C LYS A 64 -6.69 10.84 2.79
N TYR A 65 -6.75 10.42 4.04
CA TYR A 65 -5.57 10.37 4.91
C TYR A 65 -4.52 9.41 4.33
N PHE A 66 -4.96 8.23 3.89
CA PHE A 66 -4.05 7.26 3.28
C PHE A 66 -3.45 7.75 1.97
N THR A 67 -4.23 8.45 1.17
CA THR A 67 -3.72 9.04 -0.07
C THR A 67 -2.62 10.05 0.21
N LYS A 68 -2.83 10.90 1.20
CA LYS A 68 -1.81 11.86 1.62
C LYS A 68 -0.58 11.16 2.17
N PHE A 69 -0.79 10.14 2.99
CA PHE A 69 0.29 9.31 3.51
C PHE A 69 1.13 8.73 2.36
N LEU A 70 0.48 8.18 1.35
CA LEU A 70 1.16 7.60 0.20
C LEU A 70 1.98 8.64 -0.57
N LYS A 71 1.45 9.85 -0.74
CA LYS A 71 2.19 10.92 -1.42
C LYS A 71 3.48 11.29 -0.67
N ASN A 72 3.43 11.24 0.66
CA ASN A 72 4.59 11.54 1.49
C ASN A 72 5.58 10.38 1.56
N HIS A 73 5.15 9.16 1.27
CA HIS A 73 5.97 7.96 1.43
C HIS A 73 6.27 7.24 0.12
N ALA A 74 5.76 7.71 -1.01
CA ALA A 74 5.90 7.01 -2.28
C ALA A 74 7.37 6.70 -2.62
N HIS A 75 8.27 7.66 -2.40
CA HIS A 75 9.69 7.49 -2.67
C HIS A 75 10.26 6.29 -1.88
N LEU A 76 9.97 6.25 -0.58
CA LEU A 76 10.47 5.16 0.27
C LEU A 76 9.84 3.82 -0.11
N LEU A 77 8.56 3.83 -0.44
CA LEU A 77 7.87 2.61 -0.85
C LEU A 77 8.50 2.02 -2.11
N TYR A 78 8.86 2.86 -3.08
CA TYR A 78 9.55 2.40 -4.28
C TYR A 78 10.93 1.84 -3.95
N GLU A 79 11.66 2.48 -3.03
CA GLU A 79 12.98 1.98 -2.63
C GLU A 79 12.87 0.60 -1.99
N PHE A 80 11.93 0.40 -1.09
CA PHE A 80 11.73 -0.90 -0.46
C PHE A 80 11.21 -1.95 -1.44
N ALA A 81 10.37 -1.54 -2.39
CA ALA A 81 9.87 -2.47 -3.41
C ALA A 81 11.01 -2.96 -4.32
N LYS A 82 11.98 -2.11 -4.62
CA LYS A 82 13.17 -2.50 -5.40
C LYS A 82 14.00 -3.53 -4.64
N VAL A 83 14.24 -3.29 -3.36
CA VAL A 83 15.01 -4.22 -2.52
C VAL A 83 14.32 -5.58 -2.47
N GLY A 84 13.01 -5.60 -2.25
CA GLY A 84 12.24 -6.84 -2.26
C GLY A 84 12.33 -7.58 -3.58
N SER A 85 12.32 -6.84 -4.71
CA SER A 85 12.45 -7.44 -6.03
C SER A 85 13.82 -8.09 -6.22
N PHE A 86 14.88 -7.46 -5.72
CA PHE A 86 16.23 -8.02 -5.81
C PHE A 86 16.37 -9.26 -4.94
N GLU A 87 15.81 -9.25 -3.75
CA GLU A 87 15.90 -10.38 -2.83
C GLU A 87 15.20 -11.62 -3.36
N ASN A 88 14.24 -11.45 -4.25
CA ASN A 88 13.46 -12.53 -4.82
C ASN A 88 13.92 -12.93 -6.22
N ALA A 89 14.95 -12.32 -6.70
CA ALA A 89 15.47 -12.60 -8.04
C ALA A 89 16.32 -13.89 -8.08
#